data_4296cd143e43066a959ecc25a66fe8ef
#
_entry.id   4296cd143e43066a959ecc25a66fe8ef
#
_cell.length_a   1.000
_cell.length_b   1.000
_cell.length_c   1.000
_cell.angle_alpha   90.00
_cell.angle_beta   90.00
_cell.angle_gamma   90.00
#
_symmetry.space_group_name_H-M   'P 1'
#
loop_
_entity.id
_entity.type
_entity.pdbx_description
1 polymer ?
#
loop_
_entity_poly.entity_id
_entity_poly.type
_entity_poly.pdbx_seq_one_letter_code
_entity_poly.pdbx_strand_id
1 'polypeptide(L)'
;GTGSEEFMVIAETGEDEILWCERKEECGYAANREKAESIIDQNPDEEMRESHVEHTPNIRSVEELAQFFGLSPKKMVKTLLYRALWKDREELWAVLIRGDQEVNETKLLNHTGAAVVVLADDETIERETGAKVGFAGPIGLPGHIKVVADSSVRGMRNFLCGLNRTDYHILDVNFGRDLPESDYAELRLAGPGELCPWCKEGRLRLSRGIEVGHIFKLGTKYSEAMEAYFLDEDNRRRPLVMGCYGIGSSRIAAAAVEQNHDEKGMVWPPAIAPYHVCVIPIKPDDGEMMGKAEEIYRRLWEGGVEAVLDDRELSPGVRFRDADLVGYPLKVVVGRRTLETGLIEVERRRDGEKLSLPEDELIPRLRQELGLEG
;
A
#
# COMPACT_ATOMS: atom_id res chain seq x y z
N GLY A 1 -4.19 -15.59 12.48
CA GLY A 1 -5.15 -16.05 11.46
C GLY A 1 -4.44 -16.64 10.26
N THR A 2 -5.15 -17.37 9.45
CA THR A 2 -4.60 -18.04 8.26
C THR A 2 -4.67 -17.18 6.99
N GLY A 3 -5.22 -15.97 7.08
CA GLY A 3 -5.31 -15.02 5.99
C GLY A 3 -5.91 -13.70 6.44
N SER A 4 -5.65 -12.66 5.67
CA SER A 4 -6.25 -11.34 5.82
C SER A 4 -6.50 -10.72 4.46
N GLU A 5 -7.42 -9.77 4.42
CA GLU A 5 -7.74 -8.99 3.23
C GLU A 5 -7.87 -7.52 3.65
N GLU A 6 -7.20 -6.64 2.94
CA GLU A 6 -7.14 -5.21 3.22
C GLU A 6 -7.91 -4.43 2.16
N PHE A 7 -8.63 -3.41 2.58
CA PHE A 7 -9.30 -2.46 1.70
C PHE A 7 -8.47 -1.19 1.67
N MET A 8 -7.83 -0.94 0.52
CA MET A 8 -6.88 0.14 0.35
C MET A 8 -7.42 1.21 -0.58
N VAL A 9 -7.30 2.45 -0.17
CA VAL A 9 -7.56 3.62 -1.03
C VAL A 9 -6.23 4.09 -1.60
N ILE A 10 -6.11 4.13 -2.93
CA ILE A 10 -4.90 4.62 -3.58
C ILE A 10 -4.77 6.12 -3.34
N ALA A 11 -3.67 6.53 -2.71
CA ALA A 11 -3.35 7.91 -2.41
C ALA A 11 -1.83 8.09 -2.32
N GLU A 12 -1.29 9.21 -2.82
CA GLU A 12 0.16 9.48 -2.79
C GLU A 12 0.70 9.59 -1.36
N THR A 13 -0.13 10.03 -0.43
CA THR A 13 0.17 10.13 1.00
C THR A 13 0.02 8.81 1.75
N GLY A 14 -0.38 7.72 1.07
CA GLY A 14 -0.54 6.40 1.67
C GLY A 14 0.75 5.88 2.31
N GLU A 15 0.62 5.13 3.41
CA GLU A 15 1.74 4.56 4.15
C GLU A 15 2.24 3.25 3.51
N ASP A 16 1.33 2.45 2.92
CA ASP A 16 1.63 1.13 2.39
C ASP A 16 1.89 1.14 0.89
N GLU A 17 2.85 0.31 0.47
CA GLU A 17 3.13 0.05 -0.93
C GLU A 17 2.27 -1.11 -1.43
N ILE A 18 1.56 -0.88 -2.54
CA ILE A 18 0.66 -1.83 -3.17
C ILE A 18 1.14 -2.11 -4.58
N LEU A 19 1.33 -3.38 -4.91
CA LEU A 19 1.52 -3.82 -6.28
C LEU A 19 0.19 -4.32 -6.85
N TRP A 20 -0.18 -3.81 -8.02
CA TRP A 20 -1.42 -4.16 -8.71
C TRP A 20 -1.19 -4.35 -10.20
N CYS A 21 -2.00 -5.20 -10.82
CA CYS A 21 -1.90 -5.48 -12.25
C CYS A 21 -2.47 -4.30 -13.07
N GLU A 22 -1.73 -3.82 -14.07
CA GLU A 22 -2.21 -2.73 -14.96
C GLU A 22 -3.51 -3.08 -15.71
N ARG A 23 -3.82 -4.37 -15.86
CA ARG A 23 -5.10 -4.88 -16.40
C ARG A 23 -6.14 -5.07 -15.30
N LYS A 24 -6.29 -4.09 -14.42
CA LYS A 24 -7.09 -4.18 -13.19
C LYS A 24 -8.54 -4.63 -13.41
N GLU A 25 -9.19 -4.19 -14.49
CA GLU A 25 -10.59 -4.51 -14.79
C GLU A 25 -10.77 -5.98 -15.20
N GLU A 26 -9.74 -6.59 -15.81
CA GLU A 26 -9.79 -7.96 -16.32
C GLU A 26 -9.13 -8.95 -15.34
N CYS A 27 -8.12 -8.52 -14.60
CA CYS A 27 -7.31 -9.38 -13.75
C CYS A 27 -7.63 -9.26 -12.26
N GLY A 28 -7.78 -8.04 -11.74
CA GLY A 28 -8.08 -7.78 -10.34
C GLY A 28 -6.95 -8.11 -9.34
N TYR A 29 -5.73 -8.46 -9.81
CA TYR A 29 -4.61 -8.74 -8.89
C TYR A 29 -4.14 -7.45 -8.21
N ALA A 30 -4.12 -7.48 -6.87
CA ALA A 30 -3.48 -6.49 -6.02
C ALA A 30 -3.02 -7.16 -4.72
N ALA A 31 -1.88 -6.72 -4.21
CA ALA A 31 -1.36 -7.16 -2.92
C ALA A 31 -0.43 -6.09 -2.33
N ASN A 32 -0.32 -6.04 -1.00
CA ASN A 32 0.75 -5.27 -0.37
C ASN A 32 2.12 -5.85 -0.75
N ARG A 33 3.17 -5.03 -0.70
CA ARG A 33 4.50 -5.42 -1.19
C ARG A 33 5.07 -6.66 -0.48
N GLU A 34 4.74 -6.86 0.79
CA GLU A 34 5.21 -8.01 1.57
C GLU A 34 4.61 -9.35 1.09
N LYS A 35 3.39 -9.33 0.56
CA LYS A 35 2.67 -10.51 0.07
C LYS A 35 2.70 -10.67 -1.43
N ALA A 36 3.00 -9.59 -2.14
CA ALA A 36 2.98 -9.60 -3.60
C ALA A 36 3.88 -10.68 -4.18
N GLU A 37 3.36 -11.33 -5.21
CA GLU A 37 4.07 -12.27 -6.06
C GLU A 37 4.16 -11.70 -7.47
N SER A 38 5.12 -12.19 -8.23
CA SER A 38 5.30 -11.79 -9.63
C SER A 38 6.11 -12.84 -10.39
N ILE A 39 6.07 -12.75 -11.70
CA ILE A 39 6.88 -13.57 -12.58
C ILE A 39 8.00 -12.69 -13.13
N ILE A 40 9.24 -13.16 -12.99
CA ILE A 40 10.42 -12.53 -13.58
C ILE A 40 10.84 -13.27 -14.84
N ASP A 41 11.66 -12.61 -15.65
CA ASP A 41 12.26 -13.22 -16.81
C ASP A 41 13.07 -14.47 -16.43
N GLN A 42 12.93 -15.52 -17.21
CA GLN A 42 13.71 -16.73 -17.02
C GLN A 42 15.18 -16.47 -17.35
N ASN A 43 16.07 -17.14 -16.64
CA ASN A 43 17.48 -17.08 -16.92
C ASN A 43 17.79 -17.79 -18.25
N PRO A 44 18.63 -17.20 -19.11
CA PRO A 44 18.96 -17.82 -20.39
C PRO A 44 19.76 -19.12 -20.19
N ASP A 45 19.50 -20.11 -21.01
CA ASP A 45 20.30 -21.31 -21.05
C ASP A 45 21.59 -21.04 -21.84
N GLU A 46 22.73 -21.16 -21.21
CA GLU A 46 24.07 -20.87 -21.77
C GLU A 46 24.99 -22.05 -21.54
N GLU A 47 26.01 -22.20 -22.42
CA GLU A 47 27.09 -23.14 -22.16
C GLU A 47 27.87 -22.71 -20.93
N MET A 48 28.22 -23.68 -20.09
CA MET A 48 29.02 -23.44 -18.89
C MET A 48 30.44 -23.06 -19.26
N ARG A 49 30.93 -21.95 -18.75
CA ARG A 49 32.31 -21.49 -18.89
C ARG A 49 33.12 -21.92 -17.65
N GLU A 50 34.43 -21.97 -17.80
CA GLU A 50 35.33 -22.22 -16.67
C GLU A 50 35.34 -21.03 -15.72
N SER A 51 35.14 -21.29 -14.41
CA SER A 51 35.15 -20.24 -13.40
C SER A 51 36.54 -19.67 -13.15
N HIS A 52 36.65 -18.38 -12.90
CA HIS A 52 37.90 -17.70 -12.62
C HIS A 52 37.75 -16.62 -11.57
N VAL A 53 38.81 -16.42 -10.78
CA VAL A 53 38.83 -15.47 -9.68
C VAL A 53 39.40 -14.15 -10.14
N GLU A 54 38.76 -13.07 -9.72
CA GLU A 54 39.19 -11.71 -10.03
C GLU A 54 39.46 -10.91 -8.76
N HIS A 55 40.46 -10.04 -8.81
CA HIS A 55 40.79 -9.10 -7.76
C HIS A 55 39.96 -7.81 -7.93
N THR A 56 39.12 -7.53 -6.95
CA THR A 56 38.14 -6.44 -6.97
C THR A 56 38.27 -5.55 -5.71
N PRO A 57 39.35 -4.80 -5.59
CA PRO A 57 39.68 -4.08 -4.37
C PRO A 57 38.65 -2.99 -4.06
N ASN A 58 38.07 -3.06 -2.85
CA ASN A 58 37.04 -2.16 -2.34
C ASN A 58 35.71 -2.12 -3.15
N ILE A 59 35.47 -3.03 -4.08
CA ILE A 59 34.23 -3.15 -4.84
C ILE A 59 33.29 -4.10 -4.08
N ARG A 60 32.19 -3.58 -3.53
CA ARG A 60 31.33 -4.30 -2.58
C ARG A 60 29.87 -4.41 -3.00
N SER A 61 29.39 -3.43 -3.75
CA SER A 61 27.99 -3.42 -4.18
C SER A 61 27.79 -4.05 -5.56
N VAL A 62 26.56 -4.46 -5.82
CA VAL A 62 26.17 -5.00 -7.14
C VAL A 62 26.35 -3.95 -8.24
N GLU A 63 26.07 -2.70 -7.94
CA GLU A 63 26.21 -1.57 -8.86
C GLU A 63 27.66 -1.31 -9.23
N GLU A 64 28.56 -1.35 -8.25
CA GLU A 64 30.01 -1.21 -8.47
C GLU A 64 30.56 -2.38 -9.29
N LEU A 65 30.12 -3.62 -8.99
CA LEU A 65 30.50 -4.81 -9.77
C LEU A 65 29.95 -4.75 -11.19
N ALA A 66 28.72 -4.29 -11.37
CA ALA A 66 28.11 -4.11 -12.68
C ALA A 66 28.92 -3.13 -13.54
N GLN A 67 29.36 -2.02 -12.94
CA GLN A 67 30.19 -1.03 -13.62
C GLN A 67 31.60 -1.57 -13.91
N PHE A 68 32.22 -2.25 -12.98
CA PHE A 68 33.58 -2.77 -13.09
C PHE A 68 33.73 -3.82 -14.18
N PHE A 69 32.78 -4.79 -14.23
CA PHE A 69 32.82 -5.88 -15.19
C PHE A 69 32.00 -5.61 -16.48
N GLY A 70 31.22 -4.54 -16.54
CA GLY A 70 30.29 -4.30 -17.65
C GLY A 70 29.17 -5.35 -17.70
N LEU A 71 28.81 -5.96 -16.58
CA LEU A 71 27.80 -7.01 -16.46
C LEU A 71 26.48 -6.49 -15.91
N SER A 72 25.38 -7.08 -16.40
CA SER A 72 24.07 -6.80 -15.80
C SER A 72 23.98 -7.39 -14.38
N PRO A 73 23.35 -6.70 -13.41
CA PRO A 73 23.01 -7.28 -12.11
C PRO A 73 22.27 -8.63 -12.19
N LYS A 74 21.55 -8.89 -13.28
CA LYS A 74 20.89 -10.19 -13.56
C LYS A 74 21.85 -11.35 -13.73
N LYS A 75 23.16 -11.10 -13.93
CA LYS A 75 24.22 -12.10 -14.03
C LYS A 75 25.00 -12.29 -12.72
N MET A 76 24.48 -11.75 -11.62
CA MET A 76 25.11 -11.80 -10.31
C MET A 76 24.22 -12.53 -9.32
N VAL A 77 24.85 -13.23 -8.37
CA VAL A 77 24.19 -13.85 -7.22
C VAL A 77 24.72 -13.21 -5.95
N LYS A 78 23.84 -12.54 -5.22
CA LYS A 78 24.14 -12.04 -3.86
C LYS A 78 23.99 -13.16 -2.85
N THR A 79 24.87 -13.21 -1.89
CA THR A 79 24.78 -14.07 -0.71
C THR A 79 24.56 -13.20 0.52
N LEU A 80 23.35 -13.23 1.06
CA LEU A 80 22.98 -12.45 2.23
C LEU A 80 22.84 -13.38 3.43
N LEU A 81 23.55 -13.06 4.51
CA LEU A 81 23.48 -13.85 5.75
C LEU A 81 22.42 -13.27 6.66
N TYR A 82 21.51 -14.13 7.12
CA TYR A 82 20.45 -13.80 8.07
C TYR A 82 20.59 -14.63 9.33
N ARG A 83 20.30 -14.01 10.47
CA ARG A 83 20.09 -14.68 11.74
C ARG A 83 18.60 -14.96 11.88
N ALA A 84 18.27 -16.23 11.97
CA ALA A 84 16.91 -16.69 12.24
C ALA A 84 16.82 -17.08 13.73
N LEU A 85 15.92 -16.42 14.47
CA LEU A 85 15.81 -16.52 15.92
C LEU A 85 14.50 -17.20 16.31
N TRP A 86 14.58 -18.25 17.10
CA TRP A 86 13.46 -18.86 17.81
C TRP A 86 13.58 -18.52 19.30
N LYS A 87 12.63 -18.96 20.09
CA LYS A 87 12.64 -18.71 21.53
C LYS A 87 13.85 -19.35 22.25
N ASP A 88 14.35 -20.46 21.72
CA ASP A 88 15.33 -21.35 22.35
C ASP A 88 16.56 -21.62 21.51
N ARG A 89 16.63 -21.12 20.29
CA ARG A 89 17.77 -21.32 19.38
C ARG A 89 17.91 -20.19 18.36
N GLU A 90 19.09 -20.12 17.77
CA GLU A 90 19.45 -19.28 16.65
C GLU A 90 20.12 -20.12 15.56
N GLU A 91 19.85 -19.80 14.29
CA GLU A 91 20.48 -20.41 13.14
C GLU A 91 20.91 -19.33 12.16
N LEU A 92 22.02 -19.58 11.46
CA LEU A 92 22.47 -18.72 10.35
C LEU A 92 21.98 -19.28 9.03
N TRP A 93 21.43 -18.40 8.21
CA TRP A 93 20.93 -18.71 6.88
C TRP A 93 21.61 -17.84 5.83
N ALA A 94 22.18 -18.46 4.81
CA ALA A 94 22.67 -17.78 3.62
C ALA A 94 21.56 -17.82 2.55
N VAL A 95 21.06 -16.66 2.19
CA VAL A 95 20.05 -16.48 1.14
C VAL A 95 20.77 -16.10 -0.14
N LEU A 96 20.64 -16.95 -1.16
CA LEU A 96 21.16 -16.70 -2.50
C LEU A 96 20.08 -16.06 -3.36
N ILE A 97 20.32 -14.87 -3.85
CA ILE A 97 19.33 -14.12 -4.63
C ILE A 97 19.99 -13.42 -5.82
N ARG A 98 19.27 -13.28 -6.94
CA ARG A 98 19.78 -12.59 -8.12
C ARG A 98 20.14 -11.12 -7.79
N GLY A 99 21.19 -10.60 -8.39
CA GLY A 99 21.75 -9.29 -8.05
C GLY A 99 20.78 -8.11 -8.15
N ASP A 100 19.83 -8.17 -9.08
CA ASP A 100 18.79 -7.15 -9.28
C ASP A 100 17.57 -7.30 -8.35
N GLN A 101 17.54 -8.32 -7.48
CA GLN A 101 16.40 -8.62 -6.60
C GLN A 101 16.74 -8.34 -5.13
N GLU A 102 15.71 -8.12 -4.32
CA GLU A 102 15.82 -7.91 -2.87
C GLU A 102 15.09 -9.02 -2.11
N VAL A 103 15.61 -9.39 -0.94
CA VAL A 103 14.98 -10.39 -0.07
C VAL A 103 13.76 -9.78 0.63
N ASN A 104 12.67 -10.51 0.63
CA ASN A 104 11.51 -10.25 1.44
C ASN A 104 11.64 -10.99 2.78
N GLU A 105 11.94 -10.26 3.84
CA GLU A 105 12.15 -10.82 5.18
C GLU A 105 10.90 -11.53 5.71
N THR A 106 9.68 -11.08 5.36
CA THR A 106 8.44 -11.76 5.74
C THR A 106 8.33 -13.14 5.07
N LYS A 107 8.73 -13.27 3.80
CA LYS A 107 8.77 -14.57 3.12
C LYS A 107 9.86 -15.47 3.71
N LEU A 108 11.03 -14.92 4.02
CA LEU A 108 12.11 -15.65 4.67
C LEU A 108 11.71 -16.11 6.08
N LEU A 109 11.05 -15.26 6.86
CA LEU A 109 10.50 -15.60 8.17
C LEU A 109 9.55 -16.80 8.09
N ASN A 110 8.61 -16.74 7.13
CA ASN A 110 7.65 -17.84 6.90
C ASN A 110 8.35 -19.13 6.44
N HIS A 111 9.39 -19.02 5.60
CA HIS A 111 10.15 -20.17 5.12
C HIS A 111 10.94 -20.85 6.23
N THR A 112 11.62 -20.06 7.08
CA THR A 112 12.41 -20.59 8.19
C THR A 112 11.55 -21.09 9.36
N GLY A 113 10.35 -20.54 9.53
CA GLY A 113 9.49 -20.77 10.70
C GLY A 113 10.05 -20.14 11.98
N ALA A 114 10.99 -19.20 11.87
CA ALA A 114 11.55 -18.47 12.99
C ALA A 114 10.53 -17.47 13.58
N ALA A 115 10.80 -17.00 14.79
CA ALA A 115 10.04 -15.89 15.37
C ALA A 115 10.46 -14.54 14.81
N VAL A 116 11.74 -14.39 14.49
CA VAL A 116 12.35 -13.18 13.91
C VAL A 116 13.46 -13.59 12.95
N VAL A 117 13.61 -12.87 11.84
CA VAL A 117 14.78 -12.90 10.97
C VAL A 117 15.37 -11.51 10.89
N VAL A 118 16.69 -11.40 10.97
CA VAL A 118 17.42 -10.13 10.85
C VAL A 118 18.68 -10.34 10.03
N LEU A 119 19.07 -9.37 9.22
CA LEU A 119 20.35 -9.41 8.51
C LEU A 119 21.49 -9.52 9.53
N ALA A 120 22.47 -10.40 9.27
CA ALA A 120 23.62 -10.56 10.14
C ALA A 120 24.48 -9.28 10.13
N ASP A 121 25.02 -8.94 11.28
CA ASP A 121 25.97 -7.83 11.42
C ASP A 121 27.34 -8.13 10.78
N ASP A 122 28.12 -7.07 10.54
CA ASP A 122 29.40 -7.14 9.87
C ASP A 122 30.39 -8.10 10.58
N GLU A 123 30.38 -8.10 11.91
CA GLU A 123 31.27 -8.98 12.73
C GLU A 123 30.89 -10.46 12.52
N THR A 124 29.60 -10.75 12.50
CA THR A 124 29.10 -12.11 12.23
C THR A 124 29.44 -12.54 10.80
N ILE A 125 29.27 -11.68 9.82
CA ILE A 125 29.60 -11.99 8.42
C ILE A 125 31.10 -12.27 8.29
N GLU A 126 31.95 -11.41 8.83
CA GLU A 126 33.40 -11.56 8.74
C GLU A 126 33.91 -12.81 9.50
N ARG A 127 33.37 -13.09 10.67
CA ARG A 127 33.70 -14.29 11.47
C ARG A 127 33.33 -15.59 10.74
N GLU A 128 32.14 -15.64 10.13
CA GLU A 128 31.59 -16.86 9.55
C GLU A 128 32.08 -17.11 8.12
N THR A 129 32.33 -16.07 7.33
CA THR A 129 32.78 -16.19 5.95
C THR A 129 34.29 -16.00 5.77
N GLY A 130 34.96 -15.34 6.71
CA GLY A 130 36.36 -14.92 6.59
C GLY A 130 36.57 -13.69 5.72
N ALA A 131 35.46 -13.03 5.25
CA ALA A 131 35.50 -11.87 4.37
C ALA A 131 34.67 -10.73 4.90
N LYS A 132 35.09 -9.50 4.59
CA LYS A 132 34.29 -8.29 4.87
C LYS A 132 32.97 -8.32 4.10
N VAL A 133 31.99 -7.55 4.60
CA VAL A 133 30.71 -7.32 3.92
C VAL A 133 30.91 -6.88 2.47
N GLY A 134 30.13 -7.48 1.56
CA GLY A 134 30.23 -7.29 0.12
C GLY A 134 30.99 -8.41 -0.60
N PHE A 135 31.74 -9.26 0.11
CA PHE A 135 32.54 -10.34 -0.47
C PHE A 135 32.04 -11.74 -0.09
N ALA A 136 30.95 -11.83 0.66
CA ALA A 136 30.34 -13.12 0.99
C ALA A 136 29.80 -13.82 -0.27
N GLY A 137 30.06 -15.12 -0.35
CA GLY A 137 29.67 -15.94 -1.50
C GLY A 137 29.13 -17.31 -1.07
N PRO A 138 28.51 -18.06 -2.00
CA PRO A 138 27.90 -19.33 -1.66
C PRO A 138 28.91 -20.50 -1.58
N ILE A 139 30.12 -20.32 -2.11
CA ILE A 139 31.12 -21.37 -2.21
C ILE A 139 31.91 -21.46 -0.92
N GLY A 140 31.99 -22.67 -0.32
CA GLY A 140 32.81 -22.91 0.86
C GLY A 140 32.25 -22.32 2.16
N LEU A 141 30.97 -22.05 2.26
CA LEU A 141 30.33 -21.66 3.52
C LEU A 141 30.47 -22.77 4.59
N PRO A 142 30.62 -22.41 5.87
CA PRO A 142 30.65 -23.38 6.97
C PRO A 142 29.34 -24.23 6.98
N GLY A 143 29.50 -25.54 7.26
CA GLY A 143 28.40 -26.50 7.19
C GLY A 143 27.26 -26.30 8.20
N HIS A 144 27.41 -25.41 9.19
CA HIS A 144 26.32 -25.03 10.11
C HIS A 144 25.44 -23.90 9.56
N ILE A 145 25.88 -23.19 8.50
CA ILE A 145 25.09 -22.19 7.82
C ILE A 145 24.13 -22.89 6.85
N LYS A 146 22.84 -22.71 7.05
CA LYS A 146 21.83 -23.22 6.13
C LYS A 146 21.77 -22.35 4.89
N VAL A 147 21.67 -22.99 3.72
CA VAL A 147 21.61 -22.29 2.44
C VAL A 147 20.25 -22.47 1.84
N VAL A 148 19.64 -21.37 1.40
CA VAL A 148 18.42 -21.36 0.60
C VAL A 148 18.60 -20.42 -0.57
N ALA A 149 18.13 -20.80 -1.75
CA ALA A 149 18.20 -19.98 -2.95
C ALA A 149 16.82 -19.44 -3.31
N ASP A 150 16.75 -18.17 -3.67
CA ASP A 150 15.54 -17.63 -4.28
C ASP A 150 15.32 -18.23 -5.67
N SER A 151 14.06 -18.41 -6.06
CA SER A 151 13.70 -18.94 -7.39
C SER A 151 14.29 -18.13 -8.55
N SER A 152 14.67 -16.87 -8.34
CA SER A 152 15.30 -16.00 -9.34
C SER A 152 16.66 -16.49 -9.81
N VAL A 153 17.36 -17.29 -9.01
CA VAL A 153 18.68 -17.85 -9.38
C VAL A 153 18.57 -19.26 -9.98
N ARG A 154 17.37 -19.83 -10.01
CA ARG A 154 17.17 -21.17 -10.62
C ARG A 154 17.56 -21.16 -12.10
N GLY A 155 18.42 -22.10 -12.47
CA GLY A 155 18.91 -22.22 -13.85
C GLY A 155 19.88 -21.13 -14.28
N MET A 156 20.35 -20.27 -13.36
CA MET A 156 21.43 -19.32 -13.68
C MET A 156 22.71 -20.07 -14.02
N ARG A 157 23.36 -19.61 -15.09
CA ARG A 157 24.68 -20.08 -15.50
C ARG A 157 25.65 -18.92 -15.63
N ASN A 158 26.94 -19.23 -15.40
CA ASN A 158 28.03 -18.31 -15.58
C ASN A 158 27.83 -17.00 -14.78
N PHE A 159 27.40 -17.12 -13.53
CA PHE A 159 27.15 -15.95 -12.69
C PHE A 159 28.38 -15.50 -11.93
N LEU A 160 28.36 -14.22 -11.54
CA LEU A 160 29.35 -13.61 -10.66
C LEU A 160 28.83 -13.66 -9.23
N CYS A 161 29.68 -13.99 -8.25
CA CYS A 161 29.36 -13.91 -6.83
C CYS A 161 30.63 -13.62 -5.97
N GLY A 162 30.41 -13.35 -4.68
CA GLY A 162 31.50 -13.26 -3.71
C GLY A 162 32.25 -14.58 -3.54
N LEU A 163 33.47 -14.53 -3.04
CA LEU A 163 34.36 -15.69 -2.87
C LEU A 163 34.71 -16.00 -1.40
N ASN A 164 34.01 -15.36 -0.44
CA ASN A 164 34.39 -15.44 1.00
C ASN A 164 35.85 -15.03 1.26
N ARG A 165 36.35 -14.12 0.46
CA ARG A 165 37.68 -13.53 0.56
C ARG A 165 37.59 -12.04 0.24
N THR A 166 38.02 -11.20 1.19
CA THR A 166 38.03 -9.74 1.02
C THR A 166 38.78 -9.33 -0.24
N ASP A 167 38.19 -8.43 -1.02
CA ASP A 167 38.67 -7.89 -2.30
C ASP A 167 38.75 -8.90 -3.44
N TYR A 168 37.95 -9.97 -3.39
CA TYR A 168 37.87 -10.95 -4.47
C TYR A 168 36.45 -11.39 -4.77
N HIS A 169 36.19 -11.57 -6.06
CA HIS A 169 34.97 -12.19 -6.59
C HIS A 169 35.32 -13.32 -7.56
N ILE A 170 34.36 -14.17 -7.84
CA ILE A 170 34.51 -15.27 -8.79
C ILE A 170 33.43 -15.16 -9.88
N LEU A 171 33.85 -15.31 -11.13
CA LEU A 171 33.00 -15.26 -12.33
C LEU A 171 32.77 -16.66 -12.87
N ASP A 172 31.76 -16.76 -13.73
CA ASP A 172 31.38 -17.97 -14.48
C ASP A 172 31.10 -19.17 -13.57
N VAL A 173 30.52 -18.90 -12.38
CA VAL A 173 30.09 -19.90 -11.42
C VAL A 173 28.80 -20.57 -11.89
N ASN A 174 28.68 -21.87 -11.62
CA ASN A 174 27.53 -22.68 -12.01
C ASN A 174 27.08 -23.61 -10.89
N PHE A 175 25.77 -23.68 -10.64
CA PHE A 175 25.18 -24.69 -9.79
C PHE A 175 25.42 -26.09 -10.40
N GLY A 176 25.59 -27.09 -9.54
CA GLY A 176 25.88 -28.47 -9.92
C GLY A 176 27.35 -28.75 -10.29
N ARG A 177 28.17 -27.71 -10.56
CA ARG A 177 29.61 -27.83 -10.80
C ARG A 177 30.46 -27.24 -9.66
N ASP A 178 30.23 -25.93 -9.36
CA ASP A 178 31.07 -25.19 -8.40
C ASP A 178 30.46 -25.17 -7.00
N LEU A 179 29.16 -25.32 -6.93
CA LEU A 179 28.38 -25.46 -5.69
C LEU A 179 27.21 -26.42 -5.95
N PRO A 180 26.70 -27.09 -4.90
CA PRO A 180 25.56 -28.00 -5.06
C PRO A 180 24.32 -27.25 -5.52
N GLU A 181 23.38 -27.97 -6.13
CA GLU A 181 22.01 -27.48 -6.28
C GLU A 181 21.43 -27.15 -4.90
N SER A 182 20.63 -26.10 -4.84
CA SER A 182 20.09 -25.57 -3.59
C SER A 182 18.59 -25.87 -3.46
N ASP A 183 18.09 -25.79 -2.25
CA ASP A 183 16.64 -25.68 -2.04
C ASP A 183 16.18 -24.31 -2.52
N TYR A 184 15.17 -24.29 -3.39
CA TYR A 184 14.63 -23.08 -3.98
C TYR A 184 13.32 -22.68 -3.32
N ALA A 185 13.19 -21.39 -2.98
CA ALA A 185 11.97 -20.80 -2.43
C ALA A 185 11.68 -19.43 -3.06
N GLU A 186 10.46 -18.97 -2.93
CA GLU A 186 10.08 -17.61 -3.33
C GLU A 186 10.39 -16.65 -2.18
N LEU A 187 11.55 -16.03 -2.22
CA LEU A 187 12.04 -15.18 -1.13
C LEU A 187 12.18 -13.70 -1.52
N ARG A 188 12.02 -13.36 -2.79
CA ARG A 188 12.23 -12.00 -3.27
C ARG A 188 11.01 -11.09 -3.05
N LEU A 189 11.27 -9.79 -2.97
CA LEU A 189 10.26 -8.76 -3.13
C LEU A 189 9.83 -8.68 -4.59
N ALA A 190 8.51 -8.67 -4.84
CA ALA A 190 7.99 -8.34 -6.14
C ALA A 190 8.19 -6.85 -6.45
N GLY A 191 8.43 -6.52 -7.72
CA GLY A 191 8.71 -5.16 -8.17
C GLY A 191 7.77 -4.67 -9.28
N PRO A 192 7.70 -3.34 -9.47
CA PRO A 192 6.97 -2.77 -10.59
C PRO A 192 7.62 -3.17 -11.93
N GLY A 193 6.79 -3.33 -12.96
CA GLY A 193 7.22 -3.75 -14.29
C GLY A 193 7.34 -5.26 -14.48
N GLU A 194 7.33 -6.07 -13.42
CA GLU A 194 7.33 -7.53 -13.48
C GLU A 194 5.95 -8.06 -13.94
N LEU A 195 5.91 -9.28 -14.46
CA LEU A 195 4.67 -9.87 -14.94
C LEU A 195 3.75 -10.24 -13.77
N CYS A 196 2.46 -10.01 -13.98
CA CYS A 196 1.43 -10.40 -13.03
C CYS A 196 1.36 -11.92 -12.87
N PRO A 197 1.33 -12.47 -11.65
CA PRO A 197 1.29 -13.91 -11.41
C PRO A 197 -0.05 -14.54 -11.82
N TRP A 198 -1.14 -13.75 -11.84
CA TRP A 198 -2.47 -14.25 -12.18
C TRP A 198 -2.70 -14.31 -13.70
N CYS A 199 -2.70 -13.16 -14.38
CA CYS A 199 -3.00 -13.16 -15.83
C CYS A 199 -1.79 -13.49 -16.70
N LYS A 200 -0.55 -13.37 -16.19
CA LYS A 200 0.71 -13.66 -16.91
C LYS A 200 0.93 -12.80 -18.17
N GLU A 201 0.21 -11.72 -18.30
CA GLU A 201 0.25 -10.80 -19.45
C GLU A 201 0.46 -9.35 -19.02
N GLY A 202 -0.30 -8.88 -18.01
CA GLY A 202 -0.19 -7.53 -17.47
C GLY A 202 1.06 -7.36 -16.60
N ARG A 203 1.54 -6.13 -16.51
CA ARG A 203 2.66 -5.79 -15.64
C ARG A 203 2.18 -5.19 -14.32
N LEU A 204 2.96 -5.41 -13.27
CA LEU A 204 2.69 -4.84 -11.96
C LEU A 204 3.02 -3.36 -11.93
N ARG A 205 2.14 -2.58 -11.33
CA ARG A 205 2.31 -1.16 -11.02
C ARG A 205 2.41 -0.99 -9.52
N LEU A 206 3.28 -0.08 -9.09
CA LEU A 206 3.42 0.29 -7.70
C LEU A 206 2.59 1.56 -7.43
N SER A 207 1.80 1.53 -6.37
CA SER A 207 1.10 2.70 -5.84
C SER A 207 1.21 2.70 -4.32
N ARG A 208 0.96 3.86 -3.71
CA ARG A 208 0.77 3.95 -2.27
C ARG A 208 -0.72 3.91 -1.95
N GLY A 209 -1.05 3.42 -0.77
CA GLY A 209 -2.42 3.27 -0.32
C GLY A 209 -2.60 3.56 1.16
N ILE A 210 -3.81 3.98 1.48
CA ILE A 210 -4.29 4.17 2.85
C ILE A 210 -5.19 2.99 3.18
N GLU A 211 -4.86 2.19 4.20
CA GLU A 211 -5.70 1.10 4.68
C GLU A 211 -6.94 1.66 5.37
N VAL A 212 -8.12 1.44 4.81
CA VAL A 212 -9.40 1.90 5.36
C VAL A 212 -10.21 0.81 6.04
N GLY A 213 -9.91 -0.44 5.75
CA GLY A 213 -10.55 -1.60 6.36
C GLY A 213 -9.71 -2.86 6.27
N HIS A 214 -9.95 -3.81 7.18
CA HIS A 214 -9.20 -5.05 7.25
C HIS A 214 -10.08 -6.21 7.72
N ILE A 215 -10.01 -7.32 7.02
CA ILE A 215 -10.67 -8.58 7.38
C ILE A 215 -9.61 -9.58 7.82
N PHE A 216 -9.77 -10.16 9.00
CA PHE A 216 -8.91 -11.22 9.51
C PHE A 216 -9.67 -12.53 9.60
N LYS A 217 -9.13 -13.59 9.01
CA LYS A 217 -9.60 -14.97 9.12
C LYS A 217 -8.89 -15.61 10.33
N LEU A 218 -9.47 -15.47 11.52
CA LEU A 218 -8.84 -15.89 12.79
C LEU A 218 -8.86 -17.40 13.01
N GLY A 219 -9.76 -18.12 12.32
CA GLY A 219 -9.94 -19.55 12.51
C GLY A 219 -10.38 -19.88 13.94
N THR A 220 -9.75 -20.88 14.56
CA THR A 220 -10.08 -21.36 15.92
C THR A 220 -9.05 -20.92 16.98
N LYS A 221 -8.02 -20.14 16.58
CA LYS A 221 -6.91 -19.77 17.45
C LYS A 221 -7.32 -19.18 18.81
N TYR A 222 -8.31 -18.30 18.81
CA TYR A 222 -8.80 -17.64 20.03
C TYR A 222 -9.90 -18.45 20.70
N SER A 223 -10.81 -19.05 19.93
CA SER A 223 -11.92 -19.84 20.47
C SER A 223 -11.45 -21.08 21.21
N GLU A 224 -10.41 -21.76 20.74
CA GLU A 224 -9.79 -22.88 21.46
C GLU A 224 -9.17 -22.42 22.79
N ALA A 225 -8.40 -21.30 22.78
CA ALA A 225 -7.77 -20.74 23.98
C ALA A 225 -8.80 -20.23 25.02
N MET A 226 -9.96 -19.76 24.55
CA MET A 226 -11.07 -19.26 25.38
C MET A 226 -12.08 -20.36 25.74
N GLU A 227 -11.87 -21.59 25.28
CA GLU A 227 -12.80 -22.70 25.40
C GLU A 227 -14.22 -22.41 24.87
N ALA A 228 -14.30 -21.56 23.83
CA ALA A 228 -15.55 -21.19 23.18
C ALA A 228 -15.94 -22.22 22.12
N TYR A 229 -16.86 -23.12 22.51
CA TYR A 229 -17.31 -24.26 21.69
C TYR A 229 -18.81 -24.22 21.48
N PHE A 230 -19.25 -24.92 20.42
CA PHE A 230 -20.66 -25.23 20.17
C PHE A 230 -20.81 -26.75 19.92
N LEU A 231 -22.03 -27.23 19.99
CA LEU A 231 -22.37 -28.60 19.56
C LEU A 231 -22.86 -28.52 18.10
N ASP A 232 -22.23 -29.29 17.22
CA ASP A 232 -22.68 -29.44 15.84
C ASP A 232 -23.94 -30.31 15.73
N GLU A 233 -24.47 -30.50 14.54
CA GLU A 233 -25.69 -31.30 14.28
C GLU A 233 -25.55 -32.78 14.75
N ASP A 234 -24.33 -33.29 14.85
CA ASP A 234 -24.00 -34.61 15.36
C ASP A 234 -23.73 -34.63 16.87
N ASN A 235 -24.04 -33.55 17.60
CA ASN A 235 -23.72 -33.37 19.03
C ASN A 235 -22.21 -33.45 19.35
N ARG A 236 -21.34 -33.11 18.39
CA ARG A 236 -19.90 -33.06 18.63
C ARG A 236 -19.51 -31.65 19.04
N ARG A 237 -18.68 -31.56 20.06
CA ARG A 237 -18.11 -30.29 20.51
C ARG A 237 -17.08 -29.78 19.49
N ARG A 238 -17.31 -28.57 18.92
CA ARG A 238 -16.42 -27.94 17.99
C ARG A 238 -16.09 -26.50 18.41
N PRO A 239 -14.85 -26.05 18.22
CA PRO A 239 -14.52 -24.65 18.48
C PRO A 239 -15.23 -23.73 17.49
N LEU A 240 -15.60 -22.54 17.94
CA LEU A 240 -16.16 -21.49 17.07
C LEU A 240 -15.09 -21.00 16.07
N VAL A 241 -15.45 -20.92 14.80
CA VAL A 241 -14.62 -20.29 13.79
C VAL A 241 -14.85 -18.78 13.86
N MET A 242 -13.77 -18.02 14.00
CA MET A 242 -13.82 -16.57 14.24
C MET A 242 -13.29 -15.77 13.05
N GLY A 243 -13.88 -14.60 12.82
CA GLY A 243 -13.38 -13.54 11.96
C GLY A 243 -13.35 -12.22 12.71
N CYS A 244 -12.55 -11.28 12.23
CA CYS A 244 -12.52 -9.91 12.72
C CYS A 244 -12.62 -8.97 11.52
N TYR A 245 -13.42 -7.91 11.65
CA TYR A 245 -13.74 -6.97 10.58
C TYR A 245 -13.53 -5.56 11.11
N GLY A 246 -12.42 -4.93 10.69
CA GLY A 246 -12.05 -3.59 11.10
C GLY A 246 -12.39 -2.55 10.04
N ILE A 247 -12.92 -1.39 10.46
CA ILE A 247 -13.12 -0.21 9.61
C ILE A 247 -12.60 1.01 10.35
N GLY A 248 -11.70 1.75 9.70
CA GLY A 248 -11.15 3.02 10.20
C GLY A 248 -12.03 4.20 9.81
N SER A 249 -13.09 4.50 10.60
CA SER A 249 -14.06 5.55 10.24
C SER A 249 -13.43 6.93 10.03
N SER A 250 -12.53 7.37 10.92
CA SER A 250 -11.78 8.62 10.76
C SER A 250 -10.79 8.57 9.58
N ARG A 251 -10.20 7.42 9.33
CA ARG A 251 -9.28 7.20 8.21
C ARG A 251 -10.02 7.24 6.87
N ILE A 252 -11.26 6.76 6.79
CA ILE A 252 -12.11 6.90 5.61
C ILE A 252 -12.35 8.37 5.30
N ALA A 253 -12.63 9.20 6.30
CA ALA A 253 -12.80 10.64 6.08
C ALA A 253 -11.53 11.29 5.55
N ALA A 254 -10.36 10.97 6.11
CA ALA A 254 -9.08 11.45 5.63
C ALA A 254 -8.78 10.99 4.19
N ALA A 255 -9.02 9.72 3.88
CA ALA A 255 -8.86 9.16 2.54
C ALA A 255 -9.81 9.80 1.51
N ALA A 256 -11.03 10.13 1.92
CA ALA A 256 -11.98 10.83 1.07
C ALA A 256 -11.50 12.25 0.72
N VAL A 257 -10.89 12.96 1.68
CA VAL A 257 -10.29 14.28 1.43
C VAL A 257 -9.11 14.16 0.47
N GLU A 258 -8.22 13.18 0.68
CA GLU A 258 -7.08 12.93 -0.21
C GLU A 258 -7.50 12.67 -1.67
N GLN A 259 -8.65 12.05 -1.88
CA GLN A 259 -9.16 11.78 -3.23
C GLN A 259 -10.05 12.88 -3.80
N ASN A 260 -10.56 13.78 -2.96
CA ASN A 260 -11.54 14.78 -3.34
C ASN A 260 -11.15 16.16 -2.80
N HIS A 261 -10.17 16.78 -3.45
CA HIS A 261 -9.73 18.15 -3.17
C HIS A 261 -9.29 18.86 -4.45
N ASP A 262 -9.21 20.17 -4.39
CA ASP A 262 -8.62 21.03 -5.40
C ASP A 262 -7.79 22.15 -4.74
N GLU A 263 -7.30 23.11 -5.53
CA GLU A 263 -6.50 24.25 -5.04
C GLU A 263 -7.27 25.15 -4.06
N LYS A 264 -8.62 25.09 -4.02
CA LYS A 264 -9.46 25.88 -3.11
C LYS A 264 -9.71 25.19 -1.78
N GLY A 265 -9.53 23.87 -1.70
CA GLY A 265 -9.76 23.09 -0.49
C GLY A 265 -10.46 21.76 -0.74
N MET A 266 -11.15 21.25 0.29
CA MET A 266 -11.86 19.98 0.25
C MET A 266 -13.07 20.02 -0.70
N VAL A 267 -13.42 18.86 -1.25
CA VAL A 267 -14.63 18.65 -2.08
C VAL A 267 -15.35 17.42 -1.54
N TRP A 268 -16.11 17.56 -0.48
CA TRP A 268 -16.74 16.41 0.16
C TRP A 268 -17.75 15.71 -0.75
N PRO A 269 -17.68 14.37 -0.85
CA PRO A 269 -18.80 13.58 -1.34
C PRO A 269 -20.01 13.82 -0.42
N PRO A 270 -21.23 14.06 -0.97
CA PRO A 270 -22.40 14.38 -0.14
C PRO A 270 -22.68 13.37 0.97
N ALA A 271 -22.49 12.07 0.70
CA ALA A 271 -22.78 10.99 1.65
C ALA A 271 -21.95 11.03 2.97
N ILE A 272 -20.84 11.75 3.00
CA ILE A 272 -19.94 11.84 4.16
C ILE A 272 -19.55 13.28 4.50
N ALA A 273 -20.18 14.24 3.86
CA ALA A 273 -19.99 15.66 4.15
C ALA A 273 -20.42 15.97 5.59
N PRO A 274 -19.67 16.78 6.35
CA PRO A 274 -20.07 17.18 7.71
C PRO A 274 -21.38 17.95 7.73
N TYR A 275 -21.64 18.72 6.70
CA TYR A 275 -22.92 19.37 6.36
C TYR A 275 -23.05 19.44 4.85
N HIS A 276 -24.27 19.34 4.35
CA HIS A 276 -24.55 19.35 2.92
C HIS A 276 -24.49 20.75 2.31
N VAL A 277 -24.92 21.76 3.09
CA VAL A 277 -25.13 23.12 2.61
C VAL A 277 -24.52 24.15 3.59
N CYS A 278 -23.83 25.15 3.04
CA CYS A 278 -23.51 26.38 3.74
C CYS A 278 -24.42 27.53 3.25
N VAL A 279 -25.25 28.06 4.12
CA VAL A 279 -26.10 29.24 3.84
C VAL A 279 -25.31 30.51 4.16
N ILE A 280 -25.13 31.39 3.16
CA ILE A 280 -24.27 32.59 3.27
C ILE A 280 -25.10 33.84 2.96
N PRO A 281 -25.58 34.60 3.96
CA PRO A 281 -26.13 35.93 3.73
C PRO A 281 -24.99 36.89 3.33
N ILE A 282 -25.18 37.65 2.24
CA ILE A 282 -24.12 38.58 1.75
C ILE A 282 -23.81 39.66 2.81
N LYS A 283 -24.83 40.15 3.50
CA LYS A 283 -24.71 41.12 4.60
C LYS A 283 -25.40 40.56 5.84
N PRO A 284 -24.67 39.94 6.78
CA PRO A 284 -25.25 39.36 7.96
C PRO A 284 -25.77 40.41 8.98
N ASP A 285 -25.30 41.65 8.86
CA ASP A 285 -25.76 42.82 9.62
C ASP A 285 -27.06 43.45 9.10
N ASP A 286 -27.50 43.03 7.92
CA ASP A 286 -28.81 43.39 7.35
C ASP A 286 -29.91 42.43 7.88
N GLY A 287 -30.78 42.94 8.77
CA GLY A 287 -31.76 42.12 9.46
C GLY A 287 -32.79 41.44 8.54
N GLU A 288 -33.14 42.03 7.38
CA GLU A 288 -34.06 41.40 6.38
C GLU A 288 -33.33 40.23 5.67
N MET A 289 -32.07 40.44 5.27
CA MET A 289 -31.29 39.42 4.62
C MET A 289 -30.96 38.27 5.54
N MET A 290 -30.59 38.58 6.81
CA MET A 290 -30.32 37.57 7.82
C MET A 290 -31.55 36.77 8.18
N GLY A 291 -32.72 37.43 8.36
CA GLY A 291 -33.98 36.75 8.62
C GLY A 291 -34.38 35.79 7.49
N LYS A 292 -34.13 36.16 6.23
CA LYS A 292 -34.33 35.25 5.10
C LYS A 292 -33.38 34.08 5.05
N ALA A 293 -32.12 34.31 5.43
CA ALA A 293 -31.12 33.23 5.50
C ALA A 293 -31.49 32.23 6.62
N GLU A 294 -31.93 32.71 7.78
CA GLU A 294 -32.42 31.86 8.89
C GLU A 294 -33.67 31.05 8.51
N GLU A 295 -34.58 31.66 7.75
CA GLU A 295 -35.75 30.96 7.25
C GLU A 295 -35.35 29.81 6.31
N ILE A 296 -34.48 30.07 5.34
CA ILE A 296 -33.94 29.04 4.43
C ILE A 296 -33.19 27.95 5.20
N TYR A 297 -32.32 28.31 6.14
CA TYR A 297 -31.62 27.39 7.00
C TYR A 297 -32.56 26.44 7.75
N ARG A 298 -33.62 26.94 8.39
CA ARG A 298 -34.61 26.09 9.08
C ARG A 298 -35.31 25.15 8.13
N ARG A 299 -35.75 25.65 6.95
CA ARG A 299 -36.43 24.84 5.93
C ARG A 299 -35.53 23.73 5.37
N LEU A 300 -34.24 23.96 5.23
CA LEU A 300 -33.26 22.92 4.84
C LEU A 300 -33.27 21.77 5.86
N TRP A 301 -33.18 22.10 7.14
CA TRP A 301 -33.25 21.10 8.22
C TRP A 301 -34.58 20.35 8.27
N GLU A 302 -35.69 21.06 8.14
CA GLU A 302 -37.04 20.47 8.06
C GLU A 302 -37.18 19.54 6.86
N GLY A 303 -36.51 19.86 5.74
CA GLY A 303 -36.46 19.07 4.54
C GLY A 303 -35.41 17.92 4.53
N GLY A 304 -34.75 17.67 5.65
CA GLY A 304 -33.74 16.60 5.78
C GLY A 304 -32.42 16.92 5.09
N VAL A 305 -32.11 18.21 4.88
CA VAL A 305 -30.82 18.67 4.35
C VAL A 305 -30.03 19.34 5.46
N GLU A 306 -28.95 18.71 5.89
CA GLU A 306 -28.10 19.26 6.95
C GLU A 306 -27.36 20.50 6.46
N ALA A 307 -27.51 21.61 7.17
CA ALA A 307 -26.98 22.90 6.78
C ALA A 307 -26.26 23.61 7.93
N VAL A 308 -25.34 24.49 7.57
CA VAL A 308 -24.73 25.48 8.46
C VAL A 308 -25.08 26.88 7.97
N LEU A 309 -25.31 27.81 8.87
CA LEU A 309 -25.52 29.23 8.58
C LEU A 309 -24.25 29.99 8.94
N ASP A 310 -23.66 30.66 7.95
CA ASP A 310 -22.50 31.53 8.19
C ASP A 310 -22.96 32.94 8.53
N ASP A 311 -23.17 33.18 9.83
CA ASP A 311 -23.62 34.45 10.43
C ASP A 311 -22.48 35.39 10.82
N ARG A 312 -21.23 35.05 10.50
CA ARG A 312 -20.05 35.83 10.89
C ARG A 312 -20.01 37.18 10.18
N GLU A 313 -19.70 38.21 10.92
CA GLU A 313 -19.49 39.59 10.43
C GLU A 313 -18.15 39.74 9.70
N LEU A 314 -17.95 38.93 8.66
CA LEU A 314 -16.77 38.96 7.78
C LEU A 314 -17.17 39.36 6.35
N SER A 315 -16.19 39.81 5.57
CA SER A 315 -16.46 40.13 4.16
C SER A 315 -16.95 38.89 3.41
N PRO A 316 -17.87 39.00 2.44
CA PRO A 316 -18.38 37.87 1.65
C PRO A 316 -17.26 37.02 1.05
N GLY A 317 -16.22 37.68 0.51
CA GLY A 317 -15.07 36.97 -0.11
C GLY A 317 -14.29 36.07 0.86
N VAL A 318 -14.21 36.40 2.15
CA VAL A 318 -13.61 35.53 3.17
C VAL A 318 -14.51 34.33 3.42
N ARG A 319 -15.79 34.56 3.66
CA ARG A 319 -16.76 33.50 3.94
C ARG A 319 -16.92 32.50 2.78
N PHE A 320 -16.89 32.99 1.53
CA PHE A 320 -16.89 32.13 0.36
C PHE A 320 -15.64 31.26 0.30
N ARG A 321 -14.44 31.83 0.56
CA ARG A 321 -13.20 31.05 0.57
C ARG A 321 -13.18 30.04 1.69
N ASP A 322 -13.67 30.40 2.87
CA ASP A 322 -13.78 29.46 4.00
C ASP A 322 -14.74 28.29 3.66
N ALA A 323 -15.88 28.61 3.03
CA ALA A 323 -16.84 27.59 2.60
C ALA A 323 -16.24 26.65 1.52
N ASP A 324 -15.42 27.19 0.61
CA ASP A 324 -14.69 26.39 -0.39
C ASP A 324 -13.60 25.56 0.26
N LEU A 325 -12.86 26.11 1.25
CA LEU A 325 -11.83 25.39 1.99
C LEU A 325 -12.41 24.23 2.79
N VAL A 326 -13.51 24.45 3.49
CA VAL A 326 -14.25 23.38 4.23
C VAL A 326 -14.88 22.39 3.27
N GLY A 327 -15.27 22.84 2.08
CA GLY A 327 -15.74 21.96 1.01
C GLY A 327 -17.17 21.51 1.13
N TYR A 328 -18.07 22.34 1.65
CA TYR A 328 -19.51 22.03 1.66
C TYR A 328 -20.02 21.73 0.24
N PRO A 329 -20.74 20.63 -0.01
CA PRO A 329 -21.20 20.26 -1.35
C PRO A 329 -21.94 21.36 -2.08
N LEU A 330 -22.75 22.14 -1.35
CA LEU A 330 -23.53 23.25 -1.89
C LEU A 330 -23.38 24.52 -1.03
N LYS A 331 -23.37 25.67 -1.67
CA LYS A 331 -23.48 26.99 -1.04
C LYS A 331 -24.81 27.61 -1.47
N VAL A 332 -25.61 28.05 -0.52
CA VAL A 332 -26.83 28.82 -0.75
C VAL A 332 -26.57 30.27 -0.41
N VAL A 333 -26.66 31.15 -1.38
CA VAL A 333 -26.31 32.56 -1.23
C VAL A 333 -27.58 33.39 -1.12
N VAL A 334 -27.72 34.13 -0.03
CA VAL A 334 -28.84 35.06 0.19
C VAL A 334 -28.32 36.49 0.04
N GLY A 335 -28.80 37.15 -0.99
CA GLY A 335 -28.44 38.51 -1.35
C GLY A 335 -29.67 39.37 -1.67
N ARG A 336 -29.42 40.63 -2.07
CA ARG A 336 -30.52 41.57 -2.43
C ARG A 336 -31.41 41.01 -3.51
N ARG A 337 -30.89 40.30 -4.54
CA ARG A 337 -31.67 39.67 -5.58
C ARG A 337 -32.66 38.64 -5.02
N THR A 338 -32.24 37.88 -3.99
CA THR A 338 -33.14 36.91 -3.34
C THR A 338 -34.33 37.60 -2.68
N LEU A 339 -34.10 38.74 -2.02
CA LEU A 339 -35.18 39.52 -1.40
C LEU A 339 -36.16 40.15 -2.44
N GLU A 340 -35.63 40.63 -3.55
CA GLU A 340 -36.41 41.33 -4.59
C GLU A 340 -37.17 40.35 -5.52
N THR A 341 -36.60 39.19 -5.83
CA THR A 341 -37.13 38.28 -6.87
C THR A 341 -37.59 36.93 -6.33
N GLY A 342 -37.29 36.56 -5.09
CA GLY A 342 -37.52 35.24 -4.53
C GLY A 342 -36.64 34.14 -5.13
N LEU A 343 -35.65 34.49 -5.98
CA LEU A 343 -34.74 33.54 -6.57
C LEU A 343 -33.51 33.36 -5.70
N ILE A 344 -33.22 32.12 -5.34
CA ILE A 344 -32.11 31.74 -4.47
C ILE A 344 -30.93 31.22 -5.33
N GLU A 345 -29.76 31.81 -5.17
CA GLU A 345 -28.56 31.35 -5.83
C GLU A 345 -27.96 30.16 -5.06
N VAL A 346 -27.70 29.07 -5.78
CA VAL A 346 -27.02 27.87 -5.26
C VAL A 346 -25.78 27.64 -6.09
N GLU A 347 -24.65 27.46 -5.44
CA GLU A 347 -23.37 27.12 -6.09
C GLU A 347 -22.91 25.73 -5.65
N ARG A 348 -22.61 24.86 -6.62
CA ARG A 348 -22.09 23.52 -6.37
C ARG A 348 -20.58 23.55 -6.25
N ARG A 349 -20.03 23.00 -5.16
CA ARG A 349 -18.59 23.05 -4.85
C ARG A 349 -17.74 22.32 -5.89
N ARG A 350 -18.20 21.16 -6.34
CA ARG A 350 -17.41 20.23 -7.18
C ARG A 350 -16.99 20.82 -8.53
N ASP A 351 -17.82 21.61 -9.16
CA ASP A 351 -17.61 22.14 -10.51
C ASP A 351 -17.91 23.63 -10.64
N GLY A 352 -18.36 24.27 -9.55
CA GLY A 352 -18.68 25.69 -9.52
C GLY A 352 -19.96 26.06 -10.29
N GLU A 353 -20.80 25.07 -10.67
CA GLU A 353 -22.07 25.35 -11.36
C GLU A 353 -22.99 26.16 -10.45
N LYS A 354 -23.62 27.18 -11.05
CA LYS A 354 -24.51 28.08 -10.37
C LYS A 354 -25.97 27.86 -10.88
N LEU A 355 -26.84 27.60 -9.92
CA LEU A 355 -28.27 27.47 -10.14
C LEU A 355 -28.98 28.68 -9.54
N SER A 356 -30.09 29.09 -10.14
CA SER A 356 -30.98 30.12 -9.61
C SER A 356 -32.38 29.51 -9.49
N LEU A 357 -32.80 29.21 -8.27
CA LEU A 357 -33.97 28.40 -7.97
C LEU A 357 -35.06 29.24 -7.30
N PRO A 358 -36.34 29.05 -7.69
CA PRO A 358 -37.45 29.53 -6.90
C PRO A 358 -37.46 28.86 -5.52
N GLU A 359 -38.00 29.54 -4.56
CA GLU A 359 -38.02 29.10 -3.17
C GLU A 359 -38.75 27.78 -2.93
N ASP A 360 -39.81 27.51 -3.65
CA ASP A 360 -40.60 26.27 -3.57
C ASP A 360 -39.87 25.08 -4.20
N GLU A 361 -38.97 25.30 -5.16
CA GLU A 361 -38.17 24.26 -5.80
C GLU A 361 -36.86 23.99 -5.08
N LEU A 362 -36.46 24.84 -4.12
CA LEU A 362 -35.15 24.76 -3.49
C LEU A 362 -34.89 23.38 -2.85
N ILE A 363 -35.73 22.97 -1.91
CA ILE A 363 -35.49 21.72 -1.15
C ILE A 363 -35.52 20.47 -2.06
N PRO A 364 -36.53 20.29 -2.93
CA PRO A 364 -36.55 19.14 -3.86
C PRO A 364 -35.25 19.07 -4.71
N ARG A 365 -34.83 20.22 -5.23
CA ARG A 365 -33.68 20.29 -6.11
C ARG A 365 -32.39 20.00 -5.36
N LEU A 366 -32.17 20.54 -4.15
CA LEU A 366 -30.99 20.26 -3.37
C LEU A 366 -30.91 18.79 -2.94
N ARG A 367 -32.05 18.17 -2.58
CA ARG A 367 -32.07 16.72 -2.28
C ARG A 367 -31.66 15.90 -3.50
N GLN A 368 -32.10 16.26 -4.69
CA GLN A 368 -31.70 15.63 -5.95
C GLN A 368 -30.18 15.78 -6.19
N GLU A 369 -29.65 17.01 -6.08
CA GLU A 369 -28.19 17.29 -6.24
C GLU A 369 -27.31 16.52 -5.25
N LEU A 370 -27.82 16.26 -4.05
CA LEU A 370 -27.13 15.58 -2.96
C LEU A 370 -27.33 14.05 -2.98
N GLY A 371 -28.21 13.54 -3.84
CA GLY A 371 -28.55 12.10 -3.88
C GLY A 371 -29.34 11.63 -2.65
N LEU A 372 -30.08 12.52 -1.97
CA LEU A 372 -30.89 12.23 -0.78
C LEU A 372 -32.33 11.78 -1.13
N GLU A 373 -32.54 11.37 -2.37
CA GLU A 373 -33.80 10.79 -2.80
C GLU A 373 -33.89 9.33 -2.34
N GLY A 374 -34.62 9.08 -1.28
CA GLY A 374 -34.89 7.77 -0.71
C GLY A 374 -36.13 7.81 0.17
#